data_9b598667d1d37446468507884e677c24
#
_entry.id   9b598667d1d37446468507884e677c24
#
_cell.length_a   1.000
_cell.length_b   1.000
_cell.length_c   1.000
_cell.angle_alpha   90.00
_cell.angle_beta   90.00
_cell.angle_gamma   90.00
#
_symmetry.space_group_name_H-M   'P 1'
#
loop_
_entity.id
_entity.type
_entity.pdbx_description
1 polymer ?
#
loop_
_entity_poly.entity_id
_entity_poly.type
_entity_poly.pdbx_seq_one_letter_code
_entity_poly.pdbx_strand_id
1 'polypeptide(L)'
;MTARALERKGIIADRCEINRQIKADNALLRELKAEIKKLTALVARTVPAIAEGLEKLRSRVLIFCYQLSHIRGGKTHIQKSLAVWKPELERYTGLVQQIKEKSKERKTLVAEKKALPIYHVRHHKALAVRIAELTEDLEELRSEKTLLLQKFEYAEDAGAEAFRKDIATMEAGLKKLEAQEQKYSAEMDKVLSEYAELKAPAADFDPVELYKARQVIRPALEKAVKKQLEDTMQEKPSLIVLLSAKQEASRLLGEDTEERQVRQLIMRRQKEQRTVPQNQSKKKEHWER
;
A
#
# COMPACT_ATOMS: atom_id res chain seq x y z
N MET A 1 -67.08 34.46 7.58
CA MET A 1 -65.90 33.75 7.14
C MET A 1 -66.35 32.64 6.23
N THR A 2 -65.75 32.51 5.05
CA THR A 2 -66.04 31.41 4.12
C THR A 2 -65.49 30.09 4.63
N ALA A 3 -66.10 28.93 4.34
CA ALA A 3 -65.65 27.61 4.72
C ALA A 3 -64.16 27.39 4.34
N ARG A 4 -63.69 27.83 3.16
CA ARG A 4 -62.28 27.83 2.72
C ARG A 4 -61.35 28.61 3.65
N ALA A 5 -61.82 29.71 4.29
CA ALA A 5 -60.98 30.49 5.21
C ALA A 5 -60.82 29.79 6.57
N LEU A 6 -61.83 29.04 7.02
CA LEU A 6 -61.74 28.18 8.20
C LEU A 6 -60.81 26.95 7.98
N GLU A 7 -60.91 26.28 6.83
CA GLU A 7 -59.98 25.19 6.45
C GLU A 7 -58.52 25.64 6.40
N ARG A 8 -58.23 26.79 5.78
CA ARG A 8 -56.87 27.37 5.75
C ARG A 8 -56.34 27.68 7.16
N LYS A 9 -57.18 28.21 8.08
CA LYS A 9 -56.79 28.45 9.46
C LYS A 9 -56.45 27.14 10.20
N GLY A 10 -57.22 26.06 9.98
CA GLY A 10 -56.96 24.75 10.54
C GLY A 10 -55.61 24.20 10.05
N ILE A 11 -55.37 24.22 8.75
CA ILE A 11 -54.09 23.77 8.18
C ILE A 11 -52.89 24.56 8.70
N ILE A 12 -53.04 25.89 8.93
CA ILE A 12 -51.96 26.70 9.50
C ILE A 12 -51.72 26.34 10.96
N ALA A 13 -52.79 26.11 11.75
CA ALA A 13 -52.66 25.69 13.14
C ALA A 13 -51.96 24.34 13.27
N ASP A 14 -52.33 23.34 12.45
CA ASP A 14 -51.69 22.01 12.40
C ASP A 14 -50.22 22.10 12.03
N ARG A 15 -49.88 22.94 11.05
CA ARG A 15 -48.48 23.19 10.68
C ARG A 15 -47.68 23.85 11.81
N CYS A 16 -48.28 24.78 12.55
CA CYS A 16 -47.61 25.41 13.69
C CYS A 16 -47.38 24.40 14.82
N GLU A 17 -48.32 23.49 15.06
CA GLU A 17 -48.18 22.44 16.06
C GLU A 17 -47.11 21.44 15.66
N ILE A 18 -47.10 20.95 14.42
CA ILE A 18 -46.06 20.06 13.87
C ILE A 18 -44.68 20.73 13.96
N ASN A 19 -44.56 22.01 13.60
CA ASN A 19 -43.29 22.72 13.72
C ASN A 19 -42.83 22.87 15.17
N ARG A 20 -43.76 23.01 16.12
CA ARG A 20 -43.43 23.04 17.56
C ARG A 20 -42.92 21.68 18.03
N GLN A 21 -43.54 20.59 17.61
CA GLN A 21 -43.11 19.22 17.90
C GLN A 21 -41.74 18.95 17.31
N ILE A 22 -41.49 19.28 16.02
CA ILE A 22 -40.17 19.12 15.38
C ILE A 22 -39.08 19.90 16.13
N LYS A 23 -39.38 21.10 16.63
CA LYS A 23 -38.41 21.87 17.42
C LYS A 23 -38.13 21.24 18.76
N ALA A 24 -39.14 20.69 19.44
CA ALA A 24 -38.98 19.96 20.70
C ALA A 24 -38.19 18.69 20.50
N ASP A 25 -38.52 17.90 19.48
CA ASP A 25 -37.77 16.66 19.12
C ASP A 25 -36.33 16.95 18.77
N ASN A 26 -36.06 18.01 18.01
CA ASN A 26 -34.70 18.45 17.70
C ASN A 26 -33.91 18.90 18.94
N ALA A 27 -34.55 19.51 19.92
CA ALA A 27 -33.91 19.85 21.20
C ALA A 27 -33.57 18.59 21.98
N LEU A 28 -34.51 17.66 22.11
CA LEU A 28 -34.31 16.36 22.75
C LEU A 28 -33.17 15.54 22.08
N LEU A 29 -33.14 15.53 20.74
CA LEU A 29 -32.05 14.87 19.99
C LEU A 29 -30.67 15.49 20.28
N ARG A 30 -30.60 16.81 20.48
CA ARG A 30 -29.33 17.45 20.86
C ARG A 30 -28.91 17.08 22.28
N GLU A 31 -29.84 17.01 23.21
CA GLU A 31 -29.59 16.58 24.59
C GLU A 31 -29.12 15.12 24.63
N LEU A 32 -29.85 14.22 23.96
CA LEU A 32 -29.46 12.80 23.86
C LEU A 32 -28.09 12.61 23.21
N LYS A 33 -27.77 13.34 22.15
CA LYS A 33 -26.45 13.33 21.53
C LYS A 33 -25.35 13.79 22.49
N ALA A 34 -25.60 14.82 23.29
CA ALA A 34 -24.67 15.32 24.29
C ALA A 34 -24.45 14.30 25.42
N GLU A 35 -25.53 13.62 25.85
CA GLU A 35 -25.47 12.60 26.87
C GLU A 35 -24.74 11.33 26.37
N ILE A 36 -25.05 10.87 25.16
CA ILE A 36 -24.30 9.80 24.48
C ILE A 36 -22.82 10.14 24.44
N LYS A 37 -22.46 11.37 24.06
CA LYS A 37 -21.06 11.81 24.01
C LYS A 37 -20.40 11.74 25.40
N LYS A 38 -21.10 12.15 26.46
CA LYS A 38 -20.60 12.04 27.85
C LYS A 38 -20.41 10.59 28.28
N LEU A 39 -21.39 9.73 28.04
CA LEU A 39 -21.33 8.31 28.38
C LEU A 39 -20.26 7.59 27.60
N THR A 40 -20.13 7.88 26.31
CA THR A 40 -19.04 7.34 25.46
C THR A 40 -17.66 7.73 26.00
N ALA A 41 -17.51 8.99 26.44
CA ALA A 41 -16.26 9.47 27.02
C ALA A 41 -15.95 8.79 28.37
N LEU A 42 -16.97 8.46 29.18
CA LEU A 42 -16.79 7.70 30.43
C LEU A 42 -16.41 6.24 30.16
N VAL A 43 -17.08 5.57 29.23
CA VAL A 43 -16.77 4.19 28.83
C VAL A 43 -15.40 4.09 28.19
N ALA A 44 -15.00 5.10 27.40
CA ALA A 44 -13.66 5.15 26.78
C ALA A 44 -12.52 5.26 27.79
N ARG A 45 -12.80 5.57 29.07
CA ARG A 45 -11.81 5.64 30.16
C ARG A 45 -11.60 4.34 30.89
N THR A 46 -12.20 3.22 30.47
CA THR A 46 -11.95 1.92 31.09
C THR A 46 -10.78 1.19 30.44
N VAL A 47 -10.00 0.44 31.23
CA VAL A 47 -8.85 -0.34 30.71
C VAL A 47 -9.24 -1.24 29.53
N PRO A 48 -10.35 -2.01 29.56
CA PRO A 48 -10.75 -2.82 28.41
C PRO A 48 -11.07 -2.02 27.15
N ALA A 49 -11.75 -0.86 27.30
CA ALA A 49 -12.12 -0.02 26.16
C ALA A 49 -10.90 0.63 25.50
N ILE A 50 -9.95 1.11 26.32
CA ILE A 50 -8.68 1.66 25.82
C ILE A 50 -7.84 0.57 25.15
N ALA A 51 -7.74 -0.62 25.77
CA ALA A 51 -7.04 -1.77 25.20
C ALA A 51 -7.63 -2.17 23.82
N GLU A 52 -8.95 -2.23 23.74
CA GLU A 52 -9.65 -2.53 22.46
C GLU A 52 -9.39 -1.44 21.40
N GLY A 53 -9.47 -0.17 21.78
CA GLY A 53 -9.18 0.95 20.89
C GLY A 53 -7.75 0.89 20.34
N LEU A 54 -6.76 0.70 21.21
CA LEU A 54 -5.35 0.59 20.83
C LEU A 54 -5.10 -0.61 19.90
N GLU A 55 -5.69 -1.78 20.19
CA GLU A 55 -5.51 -2.96 19.34
C GLU A 55 -6.26 -2.84 17.99
N LYS A 56 -7.41 -2.14 17.94
CA LYS A 56 -8.08 -1.80 16.67
C LYS A 56 -7.21 -0.87 15.81
N LEU A 57 -6.63 0.18 16.39
CA LEU A 57 -5.73 1.08 15.67
C LEU A 57 -4.46 0.37 15.23
N ARG A 58 -3.86 -0.46 16.10
CA ARG A 58 -2.74 -1.33 15.74
C ARG A 58 -3.06 -2.21 14.53
N SER A 59 -4.25 -2.80 14.51
CA SER A 59 -4.70 -3.64 13.40
C SER A 59 -4.81 -2.85 12.09
N ARG A 60 -5.28 -1.60 12.14
CA ARG A 60 -5.31 -0.70 10.97
C ARG A 60 -3.90 -0.37 10.48
N VAL A 61 -2.97 -0.06 11.39
CA VAL A 61 -1.55 0.17 11.04
C VAL A 61 -0.95 -1.07 10.38
N LEU A 62 -1.22 -2.27 10.91
CA LEU A 62 -0.76 -3.52 10.31
C LEU A 62 -1.27 -3.72 8.88
N ILE A 63 -2.55 -3.40 8.61
CA ILE A 63 -3.13 -3.46 7.27
C ILE A 63 -2.39 -2.51 6.32
N PHE A 64 -2.16 -1.25 6.75
CA PHE A 64 -1.42 -0.29 5.94
C PHE A 64 0.03 -0.71 5.69
N CYS A 65 0.74 -1.22 6.70
CA CYS A 65 2.09 -1.74 6.53
C CYS A 65 2.14 -2.87 5.50
N TYR A 66 1.16 -3.79 5.53
CA TYR A 66 1.06 -4.86 4.54
C TYR A 66 0.81 -4.32 3.13
N GLN A 67 -0.18 -3.43 2.95
CA GLN A 67 -0.52 -2.82 1.67
C GLN A 67 0.64 -2.01 1.09
N LEU A 68 1.30 -1.19 1.91
CA LEU A 68 2.47 -0.41 1.50
C LEU A 68 3.64 -1.32 1.09
N SER A 69 3.88 -2.42 1.81
CA SER A 69 4.91 -3.40 1.44
C SER A 69 4.62 -4.03 0.08
N HIS A 70 3.36 -4.40 -0.17
CA HIS A 70 2.92 -4.95 -1.46
C HIS A 70 3.10 -3.93 -2.61
N ILE A 71 2.69 -2.68 -2.40
CA ILE A 71 2.84 -1.59 -3.39
C ILE A 71 4.32 -1.35 -3.69
N ARG A 72 5.18 -1.28 -2.68
CA ARG A 72 6.63 -1.10 -2.84
C ARG A 72 7.26 -2.25 -3.61
N GLY A 73 6.83 -3.48 -3.34
CA GLY A 73 7.22 -4.66 -4.10
C GLY A 73 6.86 -4.55 -5.58
N GLY A 74 5.60 -4.18 -5.87
CA GLY A 74 5.12 -3.94 -7.23
C GLY A 74 5.88 -2.82 -7.95
N LYS A 75 6.13 -1.69 -7.29
CA LYS A 75 6.95 -0.60 -7.83
C LYS A 75 8.36 -1.07 -8.19
N THR A 76 9.02 -1.79 -7.29
CA THR A 76 10.36 -2.32 -7.51
C THR A 76 10.40 -3.27 -8.69
N HIS A 77 9.39 -4.11 -8.85
CA HIS A 77 9.27 -5.02 -9.99
C HIS A 77 9.13 -4.25 -11.31
N ILE A 78 8.21 -3.29 -11.37
CA ILE A 78 8.01 -2.46 -12.57
C ILE A 78 9.27 -1.65 -12.89
N GLN A 79 9.94 -1.06 -11.91
CA GLN A 79 11.19 -0.31 -12.11
C GLN A 79 12.30 -1.18 -12.68
N LYS A 80 12.45 -2.43 -12.18
CA LYS A 80 13.41 -3.40 -12.72
C LYS A 80 13.07 -3.76 -14.17
N SER A 81 11.79 -3.97 -14.48
CA SER A 81 11.35 -4.22 -15.85
C SER A 81 11.65 -3.05 -16.76
N LEU A 82 11.30 -1.82 -16.36
CA LEU A 82 11.60 -0.61 -17.14
C LEU A 82 13.10 -0.41 -17.37
N ALA A 83 13.95 -0.76 -16.38
CA ALA A 83 15.41 -0.68 -16.51
C ALA A 83 15.96 -1.64 -17.59
N VAL A 84 15.27 -2.73 -17.87
CA VAL A 84 15.61 -3.67 -18.95
C VAL A 84 14.98 -3.21 -20.28
N TRP A 85 13.72 -2.81 -20.27
CA TRP A 85 12.96 -2.54 -21.49
C TRP A 85 13.38 -1.25 -22.21
N LYS A 86 13.71 -0.18 -21.46
CA LYS A 86 14.11 1.12 -22.06
C LYS A 86 15.40 1.01 -22.89
N PRO A 87 16.51 0.44 -22.39
CA PRO A 87 17.72 0.25 -23.20
C PRO A 87 17.48 -0.63 -24.44
N GLU A 88 16.64 -1.66 -24.32
CA GLU A 88 16.37 -2.55 -25.44
C GLU A 88 15.48 -1.87 -26.52
N LEU A 89 14.60 -0.94 -26.14
CA LEU A 89 13.92 -0.09 -27.10
C LEU A 89 14.90 0.83 -27.83
N GLU A 90 15.87 1.41 -27.13
CA GLU A 90 16.92 2.24 -27.73
C GLU A 90 17.78 1.41 -28.70
N ARG A 91 18.16 0.19 -28.30
CA ARG A 91 18.86 -0.75 -29.15
C ARG A 91 18.06 -1.12 -30.38
N TYR A 92 16.76 -1.46 -30.23
CA TYR A 92 15.87 -1.76 -31.34
C TYR A 92 15.76 -0.58 -32.32
N THR A 93 15.58 0.64 -31.82
CA THR A 93 15.50 1.83 -32.67
C THR A 93 16.80 2.12 -33.40
N GLY A 94 17.94 1.89 -32.75
CA GLY A 94 19.27 1.95 -33.34
C GLY A 94 19.45 0.95 -34.48
N LEU A 95 19.07 -0.32 -34.26
CA LEU A 95 19.11 -1.37 -35.30
C LEU A 95 18.25 -1.01 -36.50
N VAL A 96 17.02 -0.53 -36.27
CA VAL A 96 16.12 -0.12 -37.36
C VAL A 96 16.72 1.04 -38.16
N GLN A 97 17.34 2.01 -37.49
CA GLN A 97 17.98 3.13 -38.15
C GLN A 97 19.19 2.68 -38.98
N GLN A 98 20.07 1.84 -38.43
CA GLN A 98 21.24 1.28 -39.15
C GLN A 98 20.81 0.46 -40.39
N ILE A 99 19.78 -0.39 -40.24
CA ILE A 99 19.22 -1.15 -41.36
C ILE A 99 18.73 -0.20 -42.46
N LYS A 100 18.04 0.88 -42.09
CA LYS A 100 17.55 1.90 -43.04
C LYS A 100 18.67 2.59 -43.77
N GLU A 101 19.71 3.00 -43.06
CA GLU A 101 20.88 3.72 -43.61
C GLU A 101 21.68 2.81 -44.54
N LYS A 102 22.06 1.60 -44.07
CA LYS A 102 22.80 0.63 -44.90
C LYS A 102 21.99 0.17 -46.12
N SER A 103 20.66 0.03 -45.97
CA SER A 103 19.78 -0.31 -47.09
C SER A 103 19.74 0.82 -48.14
N LYS A 104 19.78 2.08 -47.71
CA LYS A 104 19.86 3.24 -48.61
C LYS A 104 21.21 3.28 -49.29
N GLU A 105 22.33 3.13 -48.58
CA GLU A 105 23.68 3.08 -49.15
C GLU A 105 23.79 1.94 -50.17
N ARG A 106 23.34 0.76 -49.86
CA ARG A 106 23.33 -0.38 -50.79
C ARG A 106 22.52 -0.09 -52.05
N LYS A 107 21.34 0.55 -51.93
CA LYS A 107 20.53 0.95 -53.11
C LYS A 107 21.25 1.94 -53.99
N THR A 108 21.94 2.94 -53.39
CA THR A 108 22.72 3.93 -54.18
C THR A 108 23.89 3.25 -54.92
N LEU A 109 24.66 2.41 -54.24
CA LEU A 109 25.77 1.69 -54.86
C LEU A 109 25.31 0.72 -55.98
N VAL A 110 24.17 0.06 -55.83
CA VAL A 110 23.55 -0.76 -56.88
C VAL A 110 23.16 0.07 -58.07
N ALA A 111 22.57 1.26 -57.87
CA ALA A 111 22.22 2.18 -58.93
C ALA A 111 23.46 2.70 -59.67
N GLU A 112 24.51 3.10 -58.92
CA GLU A 112 25.79 3.51 -59.46
C GLU A 112 26.45 2.41 -60.27
N LYS A 113 26.49 1.16 -59.79
CA LYS A 113 27.00 0.00 -60.53
C LYS A 113 26.25 -0.24 -61.82
N LYS A 114 24.94 -0.03 -61.85
CA LYS A 114 24.13 -0.17 -63.06
C LYS A 114 24.37 0.93 -64.11
N ALA A 115 24.66 2.16 -63.63
CA ALA A 115 24.94 3.31 -64.47
C ALA A 115 26.35 3.33 -65.06
N LEU A 116 27.28 2.57 -64.45
CA LEU A 116 28.67 2.53 -64.85
C LEU A 116 28.86 1.81 -66.19
N PRO A 117 29.70 2.35 -67.11
CA PRO A 117 29.99 1.67 -68.35
C PRO A 117 30.81 0.34 -68.11
N ILE A 118 30.54 -0.69 -68.92
CA ILE A 118 31.05 -2.05 -68.79
C ILE A 118 32.59 -2.13 -68.74
N TYR A 119 33.27 -1.17 -69.42
CA TYR A 119 34.76 -1.17 -69.46
C TYR A 119 35.45 -0.71 -68.17
N HIS A 120 34.72 -0.18 -67.17
CA HIS A 120 35.26 0.13 -65.84
C HIS A 120 35.31 -1.08 -64.88
N VAL A 121 35.93 -2.19 -65.36
CA VAL A 121 35.94 -3.49 -64.68
C VAL A 121 36.45 -3.42 -63.23
N ARG A 122 37.48 -2.64 -62.95
CA ARG A 122 38.01 -2.48 -61.59
C ARG A 122 36.99 -1.82 -60.65
N HIS A 123 36.32 -0.79 -61.12
CA HIS A 123 35.30 -0.10 -60.35
C HIS A 123 34.04 -0.96 -60.12
N HIS A 124 33.61 -1.72 -61.16
CA HIS A 124 32.57 -2.70 -61.03
C HIS A 124 32.84 -3.79 -59.97
N LYS A 125 34.14 -4.26 -59.89
CA LYS A 125 34.53 -5.23 -58.88
C LYS A 125 34.52 -4.58 -57.47
N ALA A 126 35.06 -3.37 -57.28
CA ALA A 126 35.04 -2.69 -56.01
C ALA A 126 33.62 -2.42 -55.47
N LEU A 127 32.72 -1.95 -56.34
CA LEU A 127 31.30 -1.78 -56.00
C LEU A 127 30.61 -3.13 -55.67
N ALA A 128 30.94 -4.19 -56.37
CA ALA A 128 30.41 -5.52 -56.09
C ALA A 128 30.81 -6.02 -54.72
N VAL A 129 32.08 -5.85 -54.34
CA VAL A 129 32.60 -6.22 -53.00
C VAL A 129 31.85 -5.41 -51.93
N ARG A 130 31.75 -4.09 -52.09
CA ARG A 130 31.09 -3.25 -51.09
C ARG A 130 29.59 -3.56 -50.99
N ILE A 131 28.91 -3.85 -52.06
CA ILE A 131 27.49 -4.27 -52.06
C ILE A 131 27.34 -5.65 -51.37
N ALA A 132 28.28 -6.56 -51.51
CA ALA A 132 28.29 -7.86 -50.82
C ALA A 132 28.45 -7.65 -49.28
N GLU A 133 29.48 -6.86 -48.89
CA GLU A 133 29.68 -6.50 -47.46
C GLU A 133 28.40 -5.90 -46.84
N LEU A 134 27.83 -4.90 -47.51
CA LEU A 134 26.60 -4.28 -47.00
C LEU A 134 25.39 -5.24 -46.96
N THR A 135 25.39 -6.27 -47.82
CA THR A 135 24.32 -7.26 -47.80
C THR A 135 24.47 -8.20 -46.61
N GLU A 136 25.69 -8.65 -46.32
CA GLU A 136 26.04 -9.43 -45.14
C GLU A 136 25.73 -8.66 -43.84
N ASP A 137 26.22 -7.43 -43.72
CA ASP A 137 25.89 -6.54 -42.62
C ASP A 137 24.36 -6.37 -42.39
N LEU A 138 23.59 -6.24 -43.48
CA LEU A 138 22.13 -6.11 -43.40
C LEU A 138 21.46 -7.40 -42.92
N GLU A 139 21.98 -8.56 -43.30
CA GLU A 139 21.48 -9.86 -42.83
C GLU A 139 21.77 -10.05 -41.34
N GLU A 140 22.99 -9.68 -40.88
CA GLU A 140 23.33 -9.69 -39.46
C GLU A 140 22.42 -8.78 -38.63
N LEU A 141 22.28 -7.51 -39.05
CA LEU A 141 21.41 -6.56 -38.33
C LEU A 141 19.94 -6.98 -38.28
N ARG A 142 19.45 -7.60 -39.36
CA ARG A 142 18.07 -8.15 -39.38
C ARG A 142 17.93 -9.34 -38.46
N SER A 143 18.90 -10.22 -38.44
CA SER A 143 18.94 -11.37 -37.53
C SER A 143 18.96 -10.90 -36.07
N GLU A 144 19.81 -9.91 -35.77
CA GLU A 144 19.87 -9.31 -34.42
C GLU A 144 18.53 -8.66 -34.01
N LYS A 145 17.88 -7.93 -34.94
CA LYS A 145 16.54 -7.36 -34.74
C LYS A 145 15.52 -8.45 -34.42
N THR A 146 15.53 -9.55 -35.18
CA THR A 146 14.58 -10.67 -34.99
C THR A 146 14.80 -11.35 -33.64
N LEU A 147 16.05 -11.61 -33.25
CA LEU A 147 16.38 -12.17 -31.94
C LEU A 147 15.91 -11.26 -30.79
N LEU A 148 16.02 -9.95 -30.96
CA LEU A 148 15.56 -8.99 -29.97
C LEU A 148 14.03 -9.03 -29.83
N LEU A 149 13.29 -9.09 -30.93
CA LEU A 149 11.82 -9.24 -30.91
C LEU A 149 11.40 -10.57 -30.24
N GLN A 150 12.07 -11.67 -30.57
CA GLN A 150 11.80 -12.99 -29.96
C GLN A 150 12.07 -12.98 -28.44
N LYS A 151 13.12 -12.30 -27.98
CA LYS A 151 13.41 -12.17 -26.57
C LYS A 151 12.26 -11.55 -25.76
N PHE A 152 11.47 -10.67 -26.37
CA PHE A 152 10.31 -10.01 -25.77
C PHE A 152 8.96 -10.58 -26.24
N GLU A 153 8.99 -11.75 -26.90
CA GLU A 153 7.80 -12.44 -27.39
C GLU A 153 6.96 -11.60 -28.36
N TYR A 154 7.59 -10.66 -29.09
CA TYR A 154 6.92 -9.89 -30.12
C TYR A 154 6.93 -10.62 -31.46
N ALA A 155 5.88 -10.38 -32.26
CA ALA A 155 5.85 -10.82 -33.64
C ALA A 155 6.95 -10.17 -34.48
N GLU A 156 7.44 -10.85 -35.54
CA GLU A 156 8.55 -10.37 -36.37
C GLU A 156 8.27 -9.02 -37.07
N ASP A 157 7.01 -8.72 -37.33
CA ASP A 157 6.52 -7.46 -37.93
C ASP A 157 6.27 -6.36 -36.87
N ALA A 158 6.38 -6.69 -35.59
CA ALA A 158 6.20 -5.72 -34.53
C ALA A 158 7.20 -4.59 -34.63
N GLY A 159 6.69 -3.37 -34.52
CA GLY A 159 7.49 -2.15 -34.59
C GLY A 159 7.88 -1.61 -33.21
N ALA A 160 8.66 -0.56 -33.18
CA ALA A 160 9.01 0.18 -31.97
C ALA A 160 7.79 0.62 -31.16
N GLU A 161 6.62 0.72 -31.79
CA GLU A 161 5.38 1.11 -31.10
C GLU A 161 4.90 0.09 -30.08
N ALA A 162 5.11 -1.22 -30.33
CA ALA A 162 4.77 -2.26 -29.37
C ALA A 162 5.58 -2.06 -28.07
N PHE A 163 6.90 -1.90 -28.18
CA PHE A 163 7.76 -1.59 -27.02
C PHE A 163 7.32 -0.32 -26.29
N ARG A 164 7.04 0.76 -27.04
CA ARG A 164 6.60 2.04 -26.45
C ARG A 164 5.29 1.90 -25.70
N LYS A 165 4.33 1.14 -26.25
CA LYS A 165 3.04 0.88 -25.63
C LYS A 165 3.21 0.14 -24.31
N ASP A 166 4.04 -0.89 -24.28
CA ASP A 166 4.25 -1.69 -23.07
C ASP A 166 5.03 -0.90 -22.01
N ILE A 167 6.04 -0.12 -22.43
CA ILE A 167 6.75 0.81 -21.53
C ILE A 167 5.77 1.86 -20.98
N ALA A 168 4.94 2.48 -21.81
CA ALA A 168 3.94 3.45 -21.36
C ALA A 168 2.93 2.84 -20.38
N THR A 169 2.52 1.58 -20.61
CA THR A 169 1.63 0.85 -19.71
C THR A 169 2.31 0.60 -18.34
N MET A 170 3.59 0.21 -18.34
CA MET A 170 4.38 0.04 -17.12
C MET A 170 4.56 1.37 -16.37
N GLU A 171 4.86 2.46 -17.10
CA GLU A 171 5.00 3.80 -16.50
C GLU A 171 3.67 4.31 -15.92
N ALA A 172 2.56 4.08 -16.59
CA ALA A 172 1.23 4.40 -16.07
C ALA A 172 0.91 3.57 -14.81
N GLY A 173 1.26 2.28 -14.82
CA GLY A 173 1.15 1.41 -13.65
C GLY A 173 1.99 1.92 -12.47
N LEU A 174 3.23 2.35 -12.73
CA LEU A 174 4.12 2.91 -11.71
C LEU A 174 3.52 4.18 -11.08
N LYS A 175 3.04 5.12 -11.89
CA LYS A 175 2.36 6.33 -11.40
C LYS A 175 1.12 6.02 -10.56
N LYS A 176 0.34 5.01 -10.96
CA LYS A 176 -0.83 4.57 -10.18
C LYS A 176 -0.42 4.02 -8.81
N LEU A 177 0.63 3.20 -8.75
CA LEU A 177 1.16 2.67 -7.50
C LEU A 177 1.73 3.78 -6.61
N GLU A 178 2.38 4.78 -7.18
CA GLU A 178 2.90 5.96 -6.45
C GLU A 178 1.77 6.77 -5.81
N ALA A 179 0.69 7.01 -6.54
CA ALA A 179 -0.49 7.68 -6.00
C ALA A 179 -1.16 6.88 -4.88
N GLN A 180 -1.22 5.55 -5.01
CA GLN A 180 -1.75 4.68 -3.97
C GLN A 180 -0.85 4.67 -2.72
N GLU A 181 0.48 4.64 -2.90
CA GLU A 181 1.44 4.72 -1.79
C GLU A 181 1.26 6.01 -1.00
N GLN A 182 1.17 7.15 -1.68
CA GLN A 182 0.94 8.45 -1.04
C GLN A 182 -0.37 8.47 -0.24
N LYS A 183 -1.46 7.95 -0.83
CA LYS A 183 -2.76 7.86 -0.17
C LYS A 183 -2.69 7.03 1.11
N TYR A 184 -2.17 5.80 1.02
CA TYR A 184 -2.09 4.91 2.18
C TYR A 184 -1.11 5.41 3.24
N SER A 185 -0.01 6.06 2.85
CA SER A 185 0.90 6.71 3.79
C SER A 185 0.20 7.81 4.57
N ALA A 186 -0.54 8.70 3.91
CA ALA A 186 -1.28 9.76 4.57
C ALA A 186 -2.42 9.25 5.48
N GLU A 187 -3.08 8.15 5.10
CA GLU A 187 -4.08 7.49 5.94
C GLU A 187 -3.43 6.81 7.15
N MET A 188 -2.27 6.19 6.98
CA MET A 188 -1.49 5.59 8.06
C MET A 188 -1.04 6.64 9.08
N ASP A 189 -0.55 7.81 8.62
CA ASP A 189 -0.14 8.90 9.49
C ASP A 189 -1.29 9.40 10.37
N LYS A 190 -2.51 9.47 9.84
CA LYS A 190 -3.72 9.79 10.63
C LYS A 190 -3.97 8.75 11.71
N VAL A 191 -3.88 7.46 11.36
CA VAL A 191 -4.08 6.38 12.33
C VAL A 191 -3.00 6.37 13.41
N LEU A 192 -1.75 6.70 13.07
CA LEU A 192 -0.67 6.87 14.04
C LEU A 192 -0.94 8.04 15.00
N SER A 193 -1.48 9.16 14.50
CA SER A 193 -1.94 10.27 15.35
C SER A 193 -3.07 9.84 16.29
N GLU A 194 -4.11 9.17 15.78
CA GLU A 194 -5.21 8.63 16.58
C GLU A 194 -4.68 7.67 17.66
N TYR A 195 -3.68 6.84 17.33
CA TYR A 195 -3.07 5.92 18.29
C TYR A 195 -2.31 6.68 19.38
N ALA A 196 -1.56 7.72 19.03
CA ALA A 196 -0.83 8.54 19.99
C ALA A 196 -1.79 9.31 20.92
N GLU A 197 -2.89 9.84 20.39
CA GLU A 197 -3.94 10.51 21.17
C GLU A 197 -4.63 9.55 22.16
N LEU A 198 -4.89 8.30 21.75
CA LEU A 198 -5.50 7.30 22.62
C LEU A 198 -4.49 6.75 23.65
N LYS A 199 -3.21 6.75 23.33
CA LYS A 199 -2.14 6.31 24.20
C LYS A 199 -1.88 7.29 25.36
N ALA A 200 -2.13 8.58 25.17
CA ALA A 200 -1.95 9.59 26.23
C ALA A 200 -2.80 9.28 27.50
N PRO A 201 -4.14 9.08 27.40
CA PRO A 201 -4.93 8.68 28.57
C PRO A 201 -4.65 7.26 29.05
N ALA A 202 -4.07 6.40 28.20
CA ALA A 202 -3.66 5.05 28.60
C ALA A 202 -2.52 5.04 29.62
N ALA A 203 -1.72 6.10 29.70
CA ALA A 203 -0.64 6.25 30.67
C ALA A 203 -1.12 6.37 32.11
N ASP A 204 -2.39 6.72 32.35
CA ASP A 204 -2.99 6.83 33.68
C ASP A 204 -3.32 5.45 34.28
N PHE A 205 -3.25 4.37 33.50
CA PHE A 205 -3.58 3.02 33.93
C PHE A 205 -2.32 2.19 34.23
N ASP A 206 -2.52 1.12 35.03
CA ASP A 206 -1.43 0.17 35.27
C ASP A 206 -0.96 -0.48 33.94
N PRO A 207 0.30 -0.31 33.56
CA PRO A 207 0.83 -0.85 32.32
C PRO A 207 0.67 -2.37 32.18
N VAL A 208 0.71 -3.09 33.32
CA VAL A 208 0.58 -4.56 33.36
C VAL A 208 -0.86 -4.99 33.08
N GLU A 209 -1.84 -4.27 33.64
CA GLU A 209 -3.27 -4.57 33.39
C GLU A 209 -3.65 -4.25 31.96
N LEU A 210 -3.22 -3.09 31.45
CA LEU A 210 -3.44 -2.70 30.06
C LEU A 210 -2.82 -3.70 29.09
N TYR A 211 -1.58 -4.12 29.35
CA TYR A 211 -0.91 -5.13 28.54
C TYR A 211 -1.67 -6.47 28.52
N LYS A 212 -2.11 -6.96 29.68
CA LYS A 212 -2.89 -8.18 29.77
C LYS A 212 -4.22 -8.07 28.98
N ALA A 213 -4.93 -6.94 29.11
CA ALA A 213 -6.16 -6.70 28.37
C ALA A 213 -5.92 -6.71 26.87
N ARG A 214 -4.85 -6.07 26.38
CA ARG A 214 -4.45 -6.08 24.98
C ARG A 214 -4.14 -7.49 24.47
N GLN A 215 -3.42 -8.30 25.24
CA GLN A 215 -3.06 -9.67 24.86
C GLN A 215 -4.28 -10.59 24.70
N VAL A 216 -5.36 -10.37 25.43
CA VAL A 216 -6.62 -11.13 25.29
C VAL A 216 -7.32 -10.79 23.97
N ILE A 217 -7.30 -9.53 23.56
CA ILE A 217 -8.04 -9.03 22.37
C ILE A 217 -7.24 -9.27 21.07
N ARG A 218 -5.93 -9.17 21.14
CA ARG A 218 -5.00 -9.22 19.98
C ARG A 218 -5.21 -10.42 19.04
N PRO A 219 -5.34 -11.68 19.50
CA PRO A 219 -5.48 -12.82 18.60
C PRO A 219 -6.75 -12.78 17.74
N ALA A 220 -7.85 -12.28 18.31
CA ALA A 220 -9.13 -12.15 17.60
C ALA A 220 -9.02 -11.10 16.49
N LEU A 221 -8.41 -9.95 16.78
CA LEU A 221 -8.20 -8.88 15.80
C LEU A 221 -7.18 -9.26 14.71
N GLU A 222 -6.11 -9.97 15.06
CA GLU A 222 -5.16 -10.49 14.06
C GLU A 222 -5.81 -11.47 13.09
N LYS A 223 -6.73 -12.31 13.58
CA LYS A 223 -7.52 -13.19 12.71
C LYS A 223 -8.44 -12.38 11.79
N ALA A 224 -9.08 -11.33 12.31
CA ALA A 224 -9.92 -10.43 11.52
C ALA A 224 -9.10 -9.68 10.45
N VAL A 225 -7.91 -9.17 10.80
CA VAL A 225 -6.97 -8.53 9.84
C VAL A 225 -6.62 -9.49 8.71
N LYS A 226 -6.27 -10.73 9.04
CA LYS A 226 -5.91 -11.72 8.02
C LYS A 226 -7.07 -11.95 7.05
N LYS A 227 -8.29 -12.10 7.57
CA LYS A 227 -9.50 -12.24 6.74
C LYS A 227 -9.72 -11.00 5.87
N GLN A 228 -9.61 -9.80 6.43
CA GLN A 228 -9.78 -8.55 5.69
C GLN A 228 -8.74 -8.39 4.57
N LEU A 229 -7.49 -8.81 4.79
CA LEU A 229 -6.46 -8.82 3.75
C LEU A 229 -6.78 -9.83 2.66
N GLU A 230 -7.26 -11.03 3.01
CA GLU A 230 -7.73 -12.04 2.04
C GLU A 230 -8.87 -11.48 1.18
N ASP A 231 -9.88 -10.87 1.80
CA ASP A 231 -11.03 -10.28 1.12
C ASP A 231 -10.62 -9.10 0.19
N THR A 232 -9.65 -8.29 0.62
CA THR A 232 -9.21 -7.10 -0.13
C THR A 232 -8.30 -7.47 -1.31
N MET A 233 -7.41 -8.44 -1.13
CA MET A 233 -6.41 -8.82 -2.12
C MET A 233 -6.89 -9.94 -3.04
N GLN A 234 -8.02 -10.59 -2.72
CA GLN A 234 -8.56 -11.79 -3.39
C GLN A 234 -7.57 -12.97 -3.42
N GLU A 235 -6.51 -12.88 -2.61
CA GLU A 235 -5.46 -13.89 -2.47
C GLU A 235 -5.10 -14.07 -1.00
N LYS A 236 -4.57 -15.25 -0.66
CA LYS A 236 -4.06 -15.48 0.70
C LYS A 236 -2.83 -14.62 0.95
N PRO A 237 -2.81 -13.83 2.04
CA PRO A 237 -1.67 -12.97 2.33
C PRO A 237 -0.39 -13.81 2.53
N SER A 238 0.70 -13.37 1.91
CA SER A 238 2.00 -13.99 2.09
C SER A 238 2.45 -13.89 3.54
N LEU A 239 2.81 -15.04 4.13
CA LEU A 239 3.26 -15.10 5.53
C LEU A 239 4.51 -14.26 5.77
N ILE A 240 5.44 -14.22 4.82
CA ILE A 240 6.69 -13.44 4.92
C ILE A 240 6.37 -11.95 4.96
N VAL A 241 5.52 -11.48 4.05
CA VAL A 241 5.10 -10.07 3.99
C VAL A 241 4.31 -9.69 5.24
N LEU A 242 3.44 -10.59 5.73
CA LEU A 242 2.67 -10.35 6.94
C LEU A 242 3.56 -10.26 8.19
N LEU A 243 4.59 -11.09 8.31
CA LEU A 243 5.55 -11.01 9.40
C LEU A 243 6.36 -9.71 9.35
N SER A 244 6.83 -9.33 8.17
CA SER A 244 7.52 -8.05 7.96
C SER A 244 6.62 -6.86 8.31
N ALA A 245 5.36 -6.89 7.89
CA ALA A 245 4.38 -5.85 8.22
C ALA A 245 4.09 -5.78 9.74
N LYS A 246 4.04 -6.92 10.43
CA LYS A 246 3.91 -6.96 11.90
C LYS A 246 5.11 -6.31 12.60
N GLN A 247 6.32 -6.62 12.16
CA GLN A 247 7.53 -6.01 12.71
C GLN A 247 7.55 -4.50 12.49
N GLU A 248 7.21 -4.04 11.30
CA GLU A 248 7.14 -2.63 10.97
C GLU A 248 6.05 -1.91 11.78
N ALA A 249 4.85 -2.49 11.92
CA ALA A 249 3.79 -1.95 12.75
C ALA A 249 4.23 -1.85 14.22
N SER A 250 4.87 -2.88 14.79
CA SER A 250 5.39 -2.85 16.16
C SER A 250 6.46 -1.76 16.34
N ARG A 251 7.31 -1.57 15.33
CA ARG A 251 8.33 -0.51 15.32
C ARG A 251 7.71 0.88 15.32
N LEU A 252 6.74 1.13 14.42
CA LEU A 252 6.06 2.42 14.29
C LEU A 252 5.27 2.79 15.55
N LEU A 253 4.67 1.82 16.22
CA LEU A 253 3.89 2.01 17.45
C LEU A 253 4.75 2.02 18.72
N GLY A 254 6.04 1.68 18.63
CA GLY A 254 6.96 1.60 19.77
C GLY A 254 6.66 0.44 20.71
N GLU A 255 5.95 -0.60 20.25
CA GLU A 255 5.52 -1.72 21.08
C GLU A 255 6.67 -2.55 21.66
N ASP A 256 7.78 -2.70 20.94
CA ASP A 256 8.94 -3.49 21.38
C ASP A 256 9.57 -2.94 22.68
N THR A 257 9.62 -1.62 22.81
CA THR A 257 10.12 -0.95 24.01
C THR A 257 9.15 -1.06 25.18
N GLU A 258 7.87 -0.89 24.91
CA GLU A 258 6.81 -1.03 25.93
C GLU A 258 6.72 -2.45 26.45
N GLU A 259 6.76 -3.43 25.57
CA GLU A 259 6.70 -4.83 25.96
C GLU A 259 7.88 -5.24 26.86
N ARG A 260 9.09 -4.75 26.55
CA ARG A 260 10.28 -4.97 27.40
C ARG A 260 10.10 -4.32 28.78
N GLN A 261 9.61 -3.10 28.84
CA GLN A 261 9.36 -2.39 30.10
C GLN A 261 8.30 -3.12 30.94
N VAL A 262 7.19 -3.53 30.34
CA VAL A 262 6.12 -4.25 31.03
C VAL A 262 6.61 -5.61 31.54
N ARG A 263 7.37 -6.35 30.74
CA ARG A 263 7.98 -7.63 31.18
C ARG A 263 8.91 -7.42 32.37
N GLN A 264 9.72 -6.36 32.37
CA GLN A 264 10.57 -6.03 33.52
C GLN A 264 9.75 -5.70 34.77
N LEU A 265 8.64 -4.97 34.63
CA LEU A 265 7.74 -4.66 35.73
C LEU A 265 7.09 -5.92 36.31
N ILE A 266 6.63 -6.84 35.46
CA ILE A 266 6.06 -8.12 35.86
C ILE A 266 7.10 -8.92 36.67
N MET A 267 8.33 -9.00 36.19
CA MET A 267 9.41 -9.72 36.87
C MET A 267 9.76 -9.09 38.22
N ARG A 268 9.77 -7.77 38.34
CA ARG A 268 9.99 -7.06 39.61
C ARG A 268 8.87 -7.36 40.62
N ARG A 269 7.58 -7.24 40.19
CA ARG A 269 6.44 -7.55 41.07
C ARG A 269 6.43 -9.02 41.53
N GLN A 270 6.82 -9.95 40.67
CA GLN A 270 6.95 -11.38 41.05
C GLN A 270 8.08 -11.61 42.07
N LYS A 271 9.21 -10.91 41.95
CA LYS A 271 10.28 -10.98 42.92
C LYS A 271 9.85 -10.40 44.27
N GLU A 272 9.20 -9.25 44.27
CA GLU A 272 8.68 -8.61 45.48
C GLU A 272 7.67 -9.50 46.22
N GLN A 273 6.76 -10.17 45.49
CA GLN A 273 5.81 -11.14 46.06
C GLN A 273 6.50 -12.36 46.68
N ARG A 274 7.63 -12.80 46.12
CA ARG A 274 8.42 -13.94 46.65
C ARG A 274 9.30 -13.55 47.83
N THR A 275 9.64 -12.28 47.96
CA THR A 275 10.51 -11.76 49.06
C THR A 275 9.72 -11.30 50.27
N VAL A 276 8.38 -11.23 50.24
CA VAL A 276 7.56 -11.00 51.45
C VAL A 276 7.70 -12.22 52.34
N PRO A 277 8.39 -12.14 53.50
CA PRO A 277 8.65 -13.31 54.30
C PRO A 277 7.35 -13.81 54.92
N GLN A 278 7.18 -15.16 54.97
CA GLN A 278 6.20 -15.88 55.77
C GLN A 278 6.38 -15.64 57.32
N ASN A 279 6.77 -14.43 57.72
CA ASN A 279 7.05 -14.11 59.11
C ASN A 279 5.82 -13.72 59.94
N GLN A 280 4.59 -13.85 59.39
CA GLN A 280 3.37 -13.57 60.19
C GLN A 280 2.71 -14.82 60.77
N SER A 281 3.09 -16.02 60.34
CA SER A 281 2.52 -17.27 60.93
C SER A 281 3.21 -17.73 62.22
N LYS A 282 4.42 -17.27 62.54
CA LYS A 282 5.12 -17.68 63.75
C LYS A 282 4.85 -16.82 65.00
N LYS A 283 4.09 -15.73 64.89
CA LYS A 283 3.75 -14.87 66.06
C LYS A 283 2.43 -15.26 66.76
N LYS A 284 1.62 -16.19 66.23
CA LYS A 284 0.38 -16.62 66.87
C LYS A 284 0.50 -17.84 67.81
N GLU A 285 1.61 -18.56 67.76
CA GLU A 285 1.78 -19.78 68.62
C GLU A 285 2.48 -19.51 69.96
N HIS A 286 2.82 -18.26 70.29
CA HIS A 286 3.54 -17.96 71.55
C HIS A 286 2.68 -17.29 72.64
N TRP A 287 1.33 -17.24 72.47
CA TRP A 287 0.40 -16.64 73.46
C TRP A 287 -0.62 -17.64 74.05
N GLU A 288 -0.45 -18.95 73.77
CA GLU A 288 -1.25 -20.01 74.37
C GLU A 288 -0.34 -21.02 75.09
N ARG A 289 0.40 -20.58 76.13
CA ARG A 289 0.97 -21.39 77.22
C ARG A 289 1.02 -20.61 78.49
#